data_da732b89c672542e66f38e07b6ca2712
#
_entry.id   da732b89c672542e66f38e07b6ca2712
#
_cell.length_a   1.000
_cell.length_b   1.000
_cell.length_c   1.000
_cell.angle_alpha   90.00
_cell.angle_beta   90.00
_cell.angle_gamma   90.00
#
_symmetry.space_group_name_H-M   'P 1'
#
loop_
_entity.id
_entity.type
_entity.pdbx_description
1 polymer ?
#
loop_
_entity_poly.entity_id
_entity_poly.type
_entity_poly.pdbx_seq_one_letter_code
_entity_poly.pdbx_strand_id
1 'polypeptide(L)'
;MDDAPIGWIREVVLNARDPLALAEFWAQVVGGTPTEWYDGWVTLEPPPHGQRLSFQGTDEPPVATTVHVDVLVEDLLTAHEAVIAAGATYVEERWSPRPGLDRKQVPWRVYADPEGHLFCLVVR
;
A
#
# COMPACT_ATOMS: atom_id res chain seq x y z
N MET A 1 19.75 -28.19 14.26
CA MET A 1 18.40 -27.62 14.08
C MET A 1 18.43 -26.66 12.93
N ASP A 2 17.48 -26.76 12.06
CA ASP A 2 17.38 -25.89 10.91
C ASP A 2 16.90 -24.51 11.33
N ASP A 3 17.68 -23.45 10.99
CA ASP A 3 17.32 -22.07 11.30
C ASP A 3 16.45 -21.43 10.21
N ALA A 4 16.07 -22.19 9.20
CA ALA A 4 15.22 -21.66 8.15
C ALA A 4 13.82 -21.33 8.69
N PRO A 5 13.20 -20.24 8.22
CA PRO A 5 11.82 -19.93 8.60
C PRO A 5 10.88 -21.01 8.07
N ILE A 6 9.71 -21.15 8.69
CA ILE A 6 8.69 -22.13 8.26
C ILE A 6 8.19 -21.81 6.85
N GLY A 7 8.13 -20.53 6.50
CA GLY A 7 7.70 -20.08 5.18
C GLY A 7 7.98 -18.60 5.02
N TRP A 8 7.39 -17.99 4.02
CA TRP A 8 7.54 -16.56 3.74
C TRP A 8 6.23 -15.99 3.22
N ILE A 9 6.13 -14.66 3.26
CA ILE A 9 4.91 -13.98 2.83
C ILE A 9 4.77 -14.13 1.31
N ARG A 10 3.70 -14.75 0.87
CA ARG A 10 3.39 -14.88 -0.55
C ARG A 10 2.81 -13.59 -1.11
N GLU A 11 1.88 -12.97 -0.38
CA GLU A 11 1.17 -11.80 -0.84
C GLU A 11 0.54 -11.05 0.32
N VAL A 12 0.30 -9.77 0.10
CA VAL A 12 -0.51 -8.94 0.98
C VAL A 12 -1.88 -8.80 0.32
N VAL A 13 -2.94 -9.08 1.04
CA VAL A 13 -4.31 -9.06 0.51
C VAL A 13 -5.08 -7.92 1.13
N LEU A 14 -5.67 -7.07 0.29
CA LEU A 14 -6.59 -6.01 0.72
C LEU A 14 -8.02 -6.42 0.34
N ASN A 15 -8.92 -6.35 1.30
CA ASN A 15 -10.34 -6.57 1.02
C ASN A 15 -10.92 -5.34 0.34
N ALA A 16 -11.73 -5.54 -0.68
CA ALA A 16 -12.25 -4.46 -1.50
C ALA A 16 -13.69 -4.75 -1.94
N ARG A 17 -14.48 -3.69 -2.03
CA ARG A 17 -15.82 -3.81 -2.62
C ARG A 17 -15.72 -3.94 -4.13
N ASP A 18 -14.76 -3.22 -4.71
CA ASP A 18 -14.46 -3.29 -6.14
C ASP A 18 -12.96 -3.59 -6.31
N PRO A 19 -12.57 -4.87 -6.29
CA PRO A 19 -11.17 -5.22 -6.32
C PRO A 19 -10.45 -4.78 -7.59
N LEU A 20 -11.12 -4.78 -8.75
CA LEU A 20 -10.48 -4.33 -9.98
C LEU A 20 -10.18 -2.83 -9.95
N ALA A 21 -11.14 -2.02 -9.52
CA ALA A 21 -10.95 -0.57 -9.42
C ALA A 21 -9.87 -0.22 -8.39
N LEU A 22 -9.86 -0.93 -7.26
CA LEU A 22 -8.84 -0.71 -6.23
C LEU A 22 -7.45 -1.12 -6.75
N ALA A 23 -7.36 -2.22 -7.48
CA ALA A 23 -6.10 -2.65 -8.09
C ALA A 23 -5.60 -1.63 -9.12
N GLU A 24 -6.48 -0.98 -9.87
CA GLU A 24 -6.11 0.07 -10.80
C GLU A 24 -5.48 1.27 -10.08
N PHE A 25 -6.03 1.65 -8.94
CA PHE A 25 -5.42 2.69 -8.10
C PHE A 25 -4.01 2.25 -7.67
N TRP A 26 -3.88 1.07 -7.06
CA TRP A 26 -2.60 0.62 -6.55
C TRP A 26 -1.56 0.38 -7.63
N ALA A 27 -1.97 0.01 -8.84
CA ALA A 27 -1.06 -0.09 -9.98
C ALA A 27 -0.41 1.25 -10.31
N GLN A 28 -1.13 2.35 -10.12
CA GLN A 28 -0.56 3.69 -10.32
C GLN A 28 0.45 4.04 -9.21
N VAL A 29 0.27 3.51 -8.01
CA VAL A 29 1.15 3.82 -6.88
C VAL A 29 2.40 2.94 -6.89
N VAL A 30 2.25 1.64 -7.06
CA VAL A 30 3.36 0.68 -6.89
C VAL A 30 3.74 -0.06 -8.16
N GLY A 31 2.97 0.06 -9.23
CA GLY A 31 3.26 -0.63 -10.48
C GLY A 31 2.50 -1.95 -10.63
N GLY A 32 2.82 -2.66 -11.70
CA GLY A 32 2.12 -3.88 -12.07
C GLY A 32 0.86 -3.60 -12.87
N THR A 33 0.25 -4.67 -13.35
CA THR A 33 -0.99 -4.60 -14.12
C THR A 33 -2.07 -5.40 -13.40
N PRO A 34 -3.26 -4.81 -13.16
CA PRO A 34 -4.35 -5.55 -12.55
C PRO A 34 -4.71 -6.77 -13.38
N THR A 35 -4.71 -7.94 -12.74
CA THR A 35 -4.98 -9.22 -13.39
C THR A 35 -6.04 -9.94 -12.59
N GLU A 36 -7.20 -10.14 -13.18
CA GLU A 36 -8.30 -10.88 -12.56
C GLU A 36 -8.16 -12.36 -12.85
N TRP A 37 -8.03 -13.19 -11.83
CA TRP A 37 -7.85 -14.63 -11.97
C TRP A 37 -9.19 -15.36 -11.94
N TYR A 38 -10.08 -14.90 -11.09
CA TYR A 38 -11.46 -15.33 -11.01
C TYR A 38 -12.26 -14.22 -10.35
N ASP A 39 -13.57 -14.35 -10.37
CA ASP A 39 -14.46 -13.30 -9.88
C ASP A 39 -14.11 -12.92 -8.43
N GLY A 40 -13.81 -11.63 -8.24
CA GLY A 40 -13.49 -11.10 -6.93
C GLY A 40 -12.04 -11.31 -6.47
N TRP A 41 -11.15 -11.82 -7.32
CA TRP A 41 -9.73 -11.96 -6.97
C TRP A 41 -8.84 -11.35 -8.04
N VAL A 42 -8.17 -10.26 -7.67
CA VAL A 42 -7.30 -9.49 -8.58
C VAL A 42 -5.91 -9.37 -7.96
N THR A 43 -4.88 -9.51 -8.77
CA THR A 43 -3.50 -9.29 -8.34
C THR A 43 -2.82 -8.26 -9.24
N LEU A 44 -1.75 -7.65 -8.76
CA LEU A 44 -0.86 -6.84 -9.58
C LEU A 44 0.26 -7.73 -10.11
N GLU A 45 0.40 -7.84 -11.42
CA GLU A 45 1.39 -8.69 -12.06
C GLU A 45 2.27 -7.89 -13.03
N PRO A 46 3.59 -8.13 -13.06
CA PRO A 46 4.33 -8.93 -12.09
C PRO A 46 4.32 -8.28 -10.70
N PRO A 47 4.64 -9.04 -9.62
CA PRO A 47 4.63 -8.48 -8.27
C PRO A 47 5.51 -7.24 -8.17
N PRO A 48 4.96 -6.07 -7.77
CA PRO A 48 5.76 -4.85 -7.65
C PRO A 48 6.90 -5.04 -6.67
N HIS A 49 8.14 -4.81 -7.12
CA HIS A 49 9.35 -4.98 -6.31
C HIS A 49 9.41 -6.32 -5.56
N GLY A 50 8.89 -7.39 -6.18
CA GLY A 50 8.92 -8.74 -5.63
C GLY A 50 7.84 -9.05 -4.60
N GLN A 51 7.03 -8.09 -4.18
CA GLN A 51 5.94 -8.30 -3.25
C GLN A 51 4.59 -8.25 -3.98
N ARG A 52 3.88 -9.39 -3.99
CA ARG A 52 2.55 -9.42 -4.61
C ARG A 52 1.53 -8.71 -3.74
N LEU A 53 0.77 -7.84 -4.36
CA LEU A 53 -0.37 -7.17 -3.76
C LEU A 53 -1.63 -7.70 -4.45
N SER A 54 -2.58 -8.16 -3.64
CA SER A 54 -3.80 -8.81 -4.13
C SER A 54 -5.03 -8.14 -3.54
N PHE A 55 -6.16 -8.29 -4.23
CA PHE A 55 -7.41 -7.62 -3.85
C PHE A 55 -8.53 -8.66 -3.90
N GLN A 56 -9.21 -8.81 -2.75
CA GLN A 56 -10.27 -9.81 -2.60
C GLN A 56 -11.61 -9.11 -2.44
N GLY A 57 -12.58 -9.50 -3.26
CA GLY A 57 -13.92 -8.93 -3.20
C GLY A 57 -14.63 -9.28 -1.90
N THR A 58 -15.26 -8.28 -1.27
CA THR A 58 -16.05 -8.44 -0.06
C THR A 58 -17.10 -7.35 0.02
N ASP A 59 -18.24 -7.66 0.64
CA ASP A 59 -19.27 -6.67 0.93
C ASP A 59 -19.01 -5.94 2.24
N GLU A 60 -18.04 -6.41 3.03
CA GLU A 60 -17.72 -5.79 4.30
C GLU A 60 -16.89 -4.53 4.10
N PRO A 61 -17.22 -3.40 4.80
CA PRO A 61 -16.39 -2.21 4.73
C PRO A 61 -15.02 -2.48 5.38
N PRO A 62 -13.97 -1.80 4.91
CA PRO A 62 -12.67 -1.92 5.55
C PRO A 62 -12.77 -1.44 7.00
N VAL A 63 -12.27 -2.26 7.92
CA VAL A 63 -12.18 -1.88 9.33
C VAL A 63 -10.89 -1.09 9.51
N ALA A 64 -10.89 -0.15 10.44
CA ALA A 64 -9.65 0.50 10.84
C ALA A 64 -8.67 -0.60 11.26
N THR A 65 -7.60 -0.76 10.48
CA THR A 65 -6.70 -1.88 10.65
C THR A 65 -5.45 -1.47 11.40
N THR A 66 -4.87 -2.42 12.13
CA THR A 66 -3.55 -2.25 12.71
C THR A 66 -2.44 -2.50 11.68
N VAL A 67 -2.81 -2.92 10.48
CA VAL A 67 -1.89 -3.18 9.37
C VAL A 67 -2.07 -2.11 8.32
N HIS A 68 -0.96 -1.54 7.86
CA HIS A 68 -0.95 -0.55 6.78
C HIS A 68 0.25 -0.80 5.87
N VAL A 69 0.21 -0.19 4.69
CA VAL A 69 1.30 -0.28 3.73
C VAL A 69 2.11 1.01 3.77
N ASP A 70 3.44 0.89 3.89
CA ASP A 70 4.34 2.03 3.72
C ASP A 70 4.90 1.98 2.29
N VAL A 71 4.76 3.08 1.58
CA VAL A 71 5.27 3.22 0.21
C VAL A 71 6.47 4.16 0.24
N LEU A 72 7.62 3.64 -0.16
CA LEU A 72 8.84 4.43 -0.22
C LEU A 72 8.83 5.30 -1.48
N VAL A 73 9.01 6.60 -1.30
CA VAL A 73 9.04 7.56 -2.41
C VAL A 73 10.30 8.42 -2.32
N GLU A 74 10.71 9.00 -3.44
CA GLU A 74 11.88 9.87 -3.47
C GLU A 74 11.55 11.29 -3.03
N ASP A 75 10.42 11.82 -3.50
CA ASP A 75 9.97 13.17 -3.19
C ASP A 75 8.53 13.13 -2.69
N LEU A 76 8.35 13.54 -1.44
CA LEU A 76 7.06 13.46 -0.77
C LEU A 76 6.01 14.36 -1.44
N LEU A 77 6.38 15.57 -1.86
CA LEU A 77 5.43 16.50 -2.47
C LEU A 77 4.95 16.04 -3.83
N THR A 78 5.86 15.57 -4.67
CA THR A 78 5.51 15.03 -5.98
C THR A 78 4.64 13.78 -5.84
N ALA A 79 5.00 12.89 -4.89
CA ALA A 79 4.22 11.69 -4.63
C ALA A 79 2.83 12.02 -4.08
N HIS A 80 2.73 13.03 -3.22
CA HIS A 80 1.44 13.51 -2.70
C HIS A 80 0.51 13.89 -3.86
N GLU A 81 0.98 14.73 -4.76
CA GLU A 81 0.16 15.16 -5.91
C GLU A 81 -0.28 13.97 -6.76
N ALA A 82 0.61 13.00 -6.96
CA ALA A 82 0.32 11.83 -7.77
C ALA A 82 -0.75 10.93 -7.13
N VAL A 83 -0.65 10.64 -5.82
CA VAL A 83 -1.63 9.76 -5.17
C VAL A 83 -2.99 10.44 -5.03
N ILE A 84 -3.04 11.75 -4.81
CA ILE A 84 -4.31 12.48 -4.79
C ILE A 84 -4.97 12.44 -6.16
N ALA A 85 -4.20 12.67 -7.23
CA ALA A 85 -4.72 12.58 -8.59
C ALA A 85 -5.23 11.17 -8.93
N ALA A 86 -4.62 10.14 -8.34
CA ALA A 86 -5.03 8.75 -8.55
C ALA A 86 -6.29 8.37 -7.76
N GLY A 87 -6.68 9.16 -6.76
CA GLY A 87 -7.91 8.91 -5.99
C GLY A 87 -7.73 8.73 -4.49
N ALA A 88 -6.52 8.92 -3.96
CA ALA A 88 -6.30 8.86 -2.52
C ALA A 88 -6.84 10.09 -1.81
N THR A 89 -7.15 9.92 -0.53
CA THR A 89 -7.53 11.02 0.37
C THR A 89 -6.39 11.24 1.36
N TYR A 90 -5.98 12.48 1.52
CA TYR A 90 -4.97 12.85 2.50
C TYR A 90 -5.55 12.82 3.90
N VAL A 91 -4.84 12.21 4.86
CA VAL A 91 -5.28 12.10 6.24
C VAL A 91 -4.49 13.05 7.14
N GLU A 92 -3.16 12.86 7.24
CA GLU A 92 -2.35 13.70 8.12
C GLU A 92 -0.86 13.58 7.80
N GLU A 93 -0.09 14.57 8.27
CA GLU A 93 1.38 14.52 8.24
C GLU A 93 1.88 14.21 9.64
N ARG A 94 2.91 13.38 9.74
CA ARG A 94 3.56 13.03 11.00
C ARG A 94 5.05 13.18 10.90
N TRP A 95 5.68 13.33 12.05
CA TRP A 95 7.12 13.44 12.18
C TRP A 95 7.59 12.44 13.22
N SER A 96 8.54 11.60 12.83
CA SER A 96 9.10 10.60 13.73
C SER A 96 10.61 10.65 13.67
N PRO A 97 11.30 10.57 14.83
CA PRO A 97 12.74 10.39 14.80
C PRO A 97 13.06 9.01 14.25
N ARG A 98 14.07 8.93 13.38
CA ARG A 98 14.58 7.63 12.92
C ARG A 98 15.65 7.14 13.88
N PRO A 99 15.56 5.88 14.34
CA PRO A 99 16.65 5.29 15.13
C PRO A 99 17.97 5.33 14.33
N GLY A 100 19.04 5.75 15.00
CA GLY A 100 20.37 5.76 14.39
C GLY A 100 20.68 6.95 13.50
N LEU A 101 19.76 7.85 13.29
CA LEU A 101 20.00 9.10 12.57
C LEU A 101 19.96 10.27 13.56
N ASP A 102 20.89 11.21 13.42
CA ASP A 102 21.09 12.37 14.29
C ASP A 102 19.81 13.19 14.49
N ARG A 103 18.88 12.65 15.28
CA ARG A 103 17.65 13.34 15.73
C ARG A 103 16.86 14.03 14.63
N LYS A 104 17.18 13.78 13.37
CA LYS A 104 16.41 14.35 12.27
C LYS A 104 15.07 13.64 12.21
N GLN A 105 14.04 14.41 12.35
CA GLN A 105 12.70 13.93 12.10
C GLN A 105 12.51 13.85 10.59
N VAL A 106 11.94 12.74 10.14
CA VAL A 106 11.62 12.54 8.73
C VAL A 106 10.11 12.63 8.61
N PRO A 107 9.60 13.55 7.77
CA PRO A 107 8.16 13.64 7.58
C PRO A 107 7.66 12.41 6.84
N TRP A 108 6.48 11.99 7.20
CA TRP A 108 5.74 10.97 6.48
C TRP A 108 4.27 11.34 6.51
N ARG A 109 3.55 10.92 5.48
CA ARG A 109 2.16 11.32 5.33
C ARG A 109 1.26 10.10 5.25
N VAL A 110 0.11 10.19 5.88
CA VAL A 110 -0.90 9.15 5.94
C VAL A 110 -2.02 9.49 4.97
N TYR A 111 -2.44 8.48 4.21
CA TYR A 111 -3.50 8.59 3.21
C TYR A 111 -4.47 7.43 3.37
N ALA A 112 -5.66 7.60 2.80
CA ALA A 112 -6.59 6.51 2.60
C ALA A 112 -6.70 6.24 1.10
N ASP A 113 -6.73 4.97 0.70
CA ASP A 113 -6.98 4.60 -0.68
C ASP A 113 -8.48 4.79 -1.00
N PRO A 114 -8.93 4.60 -2.26
CA PRO A 114 -10.33 4.84 -2.61
C PRO A 114 -11.34 4.03 -1.81
N GLU A 115 -10.94 2.96 -1.16
CA GLU A 115 -11.83 2.17 -0.31
C GLU A 115 -11.58 2.34 1.19
N GLY A 116 -10.69 3.26 1.57
CA GLY A 116 -10.47 3.62 2.97
C GLY A 116 -9.32 2.88 3.66
N HIS A 117 -8.54 2.07 2.96
CA HIS A 117 -7.36 1.45 3.56
C HIS A 117 -6.29 2.50 3.77
N LEU A 118 -5.70 2.51 4.95
CA LEU A 118 -4.62 3.45 5.25
C LEU A 118 -3.31 3.00 4.64
N PHE A 119 -2.57 3.94 4.10
CA PHE A 119 -1.20 3.74 3.68
C PHE A 119 -0.39 5.00 3.93
N CYS A 120 0.91 4.87 3.94
CA CYS A 120 1.80 5.98 4.21
C CYS A 120 2.77 6.18 3.05
N LEU A 121 3.09 7.43 2.76
CA LEU A 121 4.22 7.79 1.92
C LEU A 121 5.38 8.13 2.83
N VAL A 122 6.49 7.45 2.63
CA VAL A 122 7.70 7.62 3.44
C VAL A 122 8.89 7.89 2.54
N VAL A 123 9.83 8.70 3.02
CA VAL A 123 11.08 8.99 2.31
C VAL A 123 12.24 8.36 3.05
N ARG A 124 13.33 8.12 2.34
CA ARG A 124 14.56 7.57 2.93
C ARG A 124 15.26 8.60 3.81
#